data_489d62f69597f0f2c529f8fb9ed138a9
#
_entry.id   489d62f69597f0f2c529f8fb9ed138a9
#
_cell.length_a   1.000
_cell.length_b   1.000
_cell.length_c   1.000
_cell.angle_alpha   90.00
_cell.angle_beta   90.00
_cell.angle_gamma   90.00
#
_symmetry.space_group_name_H-M   'P 1'
#
loop_
_entity.id
_entity.type
_entity.pdbx_description
1 polymer ?
#
loop_
_entity_poly.entity_id
_entity_poly.type
_entity_poly.pdbx_seq_one_letter_code
_entity_poly.pdbx_strand_id
1 'polypeptide(L)'
;MKKRILSLMLALVMVLSVMTAAVMAKGVQTFADVKESDWFYDAVCYVTDNGLMNGTGSGFAPQQTTSRAMLWAVLSRVDGQNAKRNANDWYAAAQLWAIQHDISDGTAPEAPITREQLAAMLYRYAQRKGLVRAAAYADLSGFADAASVSAYAEEALQWAVANGILTGMDGKLCPQGNATRAQVAQILYRLCEKWNLLPADNTAAIASAIYFAENPEHTHVWGEAKPNGNGTHTSTCACSETKTEYCTLIHQTGSSWKCSACGFVVEGTTDAGVSTWEELKEAVENGKSPIYLAADIAVEELITFTGDTTIYGTGHKLTIAEGVTLPRMLEAGSHKLTLNDLTLDGENKTCEDFQGIINAGKGSTLTLEEVTIQNFNAYRILRTIEADEASLTNVTIKDNTLKSYNPKDLSCVLLLNSTPKAKMKNVTITGNQTDRILIYLVGTTNLEAEELTVEDNQVGTHLVTTASTSDANTYTFTSGSIKHNTDNGQGFFVVSNITIGRDMLVECNIVINNDGNNDVCTLTNDGTIIGDITSAEWALNSRGRPVYTGTGHHTGDRSKLEELTVSP
;
A
#
# COMPACT_ATOMS: atom_id res chain seq x y z
N MET A 1 -13.27 55.62 32.03
CA MET A 1 -12.65 54.27 31.99
C MET A 1 -13.64 53.12 32.27
N LYS A 2 -14.41 53.14 33.37
CA LYS A 2 -15.33 52.01 33.73
C LYS A 2 -16.40 51.67 32.67
N LYS A 3 -16.97 52.61 31.95
CA LYS A 3 -17.98 52.37 30.88
C LYS A 3 -17.38 51.71 29.62
N ARG A 4 -16.11 51.95 29.29
CA ARG A 4 -15.42 51.34 28.15
C ARG A 4 -15.00 49.89 28.45
N ILE A 5 -14.64 49.58 29.70
CA ILE A 5 -14.30 48.23 30.15
C ILE A 5 -15.55 47.36 30.19
N LEU A 6 -16.70 47.89 30.61
CA LEU A 6 -17.97 47.19 30.62
C LEU A 6 -18.47 46.87 29.21
N SER A 7 -18.31 47.81 28.25
CA SER A 7 -18.66 47.56 26.85
C SER A 7 -17.73 46.56 26.15
N LEU A 8 -16.44 46.53 26.51
CA LEU A 8 -15.50 45.53 26.03
C LEU A 8 -15.77 44.12 26.61
N MET A 9 -16.14 44.03 27.90
CA MET A 9 -16.56 42.79 28.50
C MET A 9 -17.87 42.25 27.91
N LEU A 10 -18.84 43.12 27.62
CA LEU A 10 -20.10 42.72 26.98
C LEU A 10 -19.88 42.24 25.53
N ALA A 11 -18.98 42.90 24.79
CA ALA A 11 -18.58 42.45 23.46
C ALA A 11 -17.84 41.12 23.48
N LEU A 12 -16.96 40.91 24.48
CA LEU A 12 -16.24 39.65 24.66
C LEU A 12 -17.18 38.49 25.02
N VAL A 13 -18.19 38.73 25.87
CA VAL A 13 -19.21 37.75 26.24
C VAL A 13 -20.11 37.41 25.03
N MET A 14 -20.48 38.43 24.19
CA MET A 14 -21.21 38.14 22.96
C MET A 14 -20.38 37.36 21.94
N VAL A 15 -19.10 37.68 21.80
CA VAL A 15 -18.20 36.92 20.91
C VAL A 15 -17.99 35.48 21.42
N LEU A 16 -17.83 35.27 22.75
CA LEU A 16 -17.76 33.93 23.32
C LEU A 16 -19.09 33.15 23.17
N SER A 17 -20.23 33.81 23.29
CA SER A 17 -21.54 33.16 23.11
C SER A 17 -21.84 32.83 21.65
N VAL A 18 -21.33 33.62 20.70
CA VAL A 18 -21.41 33.29 19.27
C VAL A 18 -20.43 32.20 18.90
N MET A 19 -19.23 32.15 19.50
CA MET A 19 -18.28 31.06 19.28
C MET A 19 -18.77 29.71 19.89
N THR A 20 -19.48 29.75 21.03
CA THR A 20 -20.07 28.52 21.60
C THR A 20 -21.30 28.02 20.82
N ALA A 21 -22.03 28.91 20.12
CA ALA A 21 -23.13 28.54 19.24
C ALA A 21 -22.63 28.02 17.87
N ALA A 22 -21.45 28.48 17.42
CA ALA A 22 -20.83 28.00 16.17
C ALA A 22 -20.14 26.62 16.29
N VAL A 23 -19.85 26.16 17.52
CA VAL A 23 -19.26 24.82 17.77
C VAL A 23 -20.34 23.74 17.85
N MET A 24 -21.64 24.08 17.91
CA MET A 24 -22.76 23.15 18.02
C MET A 24 -23.61 23.00 16.75
N ALA A 25 -23.22 23.59 15.63
CA ALA A 25 -23.85 23.31 14.35
C ALA A 25 -22.98 22.35 13.54
N LYS A 26 -22.83 21.08 14.00
CA LYS A 26 -22.58 19.98 13.10
C LYS A 26 -23.78 19.97 12.13
N GLY A 27 -23.54 20.28 10.86
CA GLY A 27 -24.57 20.18 9.85
C GLY A 27 -25.00 18.72 9.75
N VAL A 28 -26.08 18.37 10.45
CA VAL A 28 -26.75 17.08 10.26
C VAL A 28 -27.12 17.04 8.78
N GLN A 29 -26.60 16.09 8.03
CA GLN A 29 -26.98 15.90 6.64
C GLN A 29 -28.47 15.51 6.63
N THR A 30 -29.35 16.46 6.30
CA THR A 30 -30.78 16.22 6.29
C THR A 30 -31.19 15.63 4.96
N PHE A 31 -31.65 14.39 4.97
CA PHE A 31 -32.22 13.74 3.81
C PHE A 31 -33.75 13.94 3.80
N ALA A 32 -34.30 14.35 2.67
CA ALA A 32 -35.75 14.63 2.54
C ALA A 32 -36.63 13.39 2.79
N ASP A 33 -36.06 12.19 2.65
CA ASP A 33 -36.71 10.88 2.82
C ASP A 33 -36.37 10.22 4.18
N VAL A 34 -35.80 10.96 5.14
CA VAL A 34 -35.50 10.53 6.51
C VAL A 34 -36.03 11.55 7.50
N LYS A 35 -36.96 11.12 8.37
CA LYS A 35 -37.60 11.98 9.36
C LYS A 35 -37.15 11.60 10.76
N GLU A 36 -37.10 12.57 11.68
CA GLU A 36 -36.76 12.34 13.09
C GLU A 36 -37.66 11.27 13.76
N SER A 37 -38.89 11.05 13.25
CA SER A 37 -39.78 10.03 13.74
C SER A 37 -39.48 8.62 13.24
N ASP A 38 -38.58 8.46 12.29
CA ASP A 38 -38.26 7.17 11.72
C ASP A 38 -37.38 6.36 12.68
N TRP A 39 -37.64 5.07 12.82
CA TRP A 39 -36.90 4.18 13.74
C TRP A 39 -35.42 4.06 13.42
N PHE A 40 -35.03 4.44 12.23
CA PHE A 40 -33.64 4.41 11.74
C PHE A 40 -32.96 5.80 11.71
N TYR A 41 -33.65 6.87 12.18
CA TYR A 41 -33.14 8.24 12.11
C TYR A 41 -31.75 8.38 12.71
N ASP A 42 -31.61 8.01 13.99
CA ASP A 42 -30.33 8.12 14.71
C ASP A 42 -29.21 7.31 14.04
N ALA A 43 -29.56 6.13 13.53
CA ALA A 43 -28.61 5.26 12.84
C ALA A 43 -28.18 5.84 11.49
N VAL A 44 -29.08 6.47 10.74
CA VAL A 44 -28.74 7.15 9.49
C VAL A 44 -27.86 8.35 9.77
N CYS A 45 -28.20 9.18 10.75
CA CYS A 45 -27.33 10.28 11.17
C CYS A 45 -25.92 9.77 11.56
N TYR A 46 -25.85 8.73 12.38
CA TYR A 46 -24.59 8.14 12.80
C TYR A 46 -23.72 7.66 11.63
N VAL A 47 -24.29 6.85 10.72
CA VAL A 47 -23.50 6.28 9.61
C VAL A 47 -23.12 7.31 8.56
N THR A 48 -23.88 8.39 8.42
CA THR A 48 -23.56 9.48 7.50
C THR A 48 -22.57 10.47 8.12
N ASP A 49 -22.75 10.84 9.38
CA ASP A 49 -21.83 11.71 10.11
C ASP A 49 -20.43 11.10 10.27
N ASN A 50 -20.35 9.77 10.30
CA ASN A 50 -19.08 9.05 10.35
C ASN A 50 -18.60 8.58 8.96
N GLY A 51 -19.23 9.03 7.87
CA GLY A 51 -18.80 8.72 6.51
C GLY A 51 -18.90 7.25 6.10
N LEU A 52 -19.61 6.42 6.86
CA LEU A 52 -19.76 5.00 6.57
C LEU A 52 -20.71 4.78 5.39
N MET A 53 -21.81 5.54 5.34
CA MET A 53 -22.80 5.48 4.26
C MET A 53 -23.11 6.90 3.77
N ASN A 54 -23.32 7.05 2.48
CA ASN A 54 -23.67 8.34 1.85
C ASN A 54 -25.09 8.30 1.31
N GLY A 55 -25.66 9.46 1.01
CA GLY A 55 -26.89 9.57 0.23
C GLY A 55 -26.75 9.04 -1.21
N THR A 56 -27.87 8.91 -1.89
CA THR A 56 -27.97 8.44 -3.28
C THR A 56 -28.45 9.55 -4.23
N GLY A 57 -27.87 10.74 -4.11
CA GLY A 57 -28.28 11.94 -4.83
C GLY A 57 -29.32 12.77 -4.08
N SER A 58 -30.63 12.54 -4.28
CA SER A 58 -31.70 13.35 -3.66
C SER A 58 -32.11 12.92 -2.25
N GLY A 59 -31.61 11.80 -1.72
CA GLY A 59 -32.00 11.28 -0.42
C GLY A 59 -31.07 10.18 0.09
N PHE A 60 -31.41 9.58 1.23
CA PHE A 60 -30.71 8.41 1.78
C PHE A 60 -31.16 7.09 1.15
N ALA A 61 -32.35 7.04 0.60
CA ALA A 61 -33.02 5.87 0.07
C ALA A 61 -33.14 4.70 1.08
N PRO A 62 -33.78 4.91 2.27
CA PRO A 62 -33.74 3.97 3.40
C PRO A 62 -34.34 2.60 3.07
N GLN A 63 -35.31 2.54 2.15
CA GLN A 63 -35.99 1.29 1.74
C GLN A 63 -35.28 0.56 0.59
N GLN A 64 -34.30 1.16 -0.05
CA GLN A 64 -33.53 0.51 -1.11
C GLN A 64 -32.73 -0.66 -0.53
N THR A 65 -32.64 -1.77 -1.27
CA THR A 65 -31.79 -2.91 -0.90
C THR A 65 -30.31 -2.55 -0.99
N THR A 66 -29.52 -3.10 -0.09
CA THR A 66 -28.05 -2.96 -0.09
C THR A 66 -27.45 -4.10 -0.90
N SER A 67 -26.49 -3.81 -1.79
CA SER A 67 -25.73 -4.84 -2.48
C SER A 67 -24.57 -5.37 -1.63
N ARG A 68 -23.99 -6.53 -2.03
CA ARG A 68 -22.80 -7.10 -1.39
C ARG A 68 -21.64 -6.12 -1.42
N ALA A 69 -21.40 -5.49 -2.57
CA ALA A 69 -20.34 -4.49 -2.75
C ALA A 69 -20.52 -3.26 -1.84
N MET A 70 -21.77 -2.80 -1.64
CA MET A 70 -22.04 -1.71 -0.69
C MET A 70 -21.63 -2.08 0.73
N LEU A 71 -21.88 -3.31 1.17
CA LEU A 71 -21.48 -3.76 2.50
C LEU A 71 -19.96 -3.86 2.63
N TRP A 72 -19.26 -4.39 1.62
CA TRP A 72 -17.79 -4.40 1.62
C TRP A 72 -17.21 -3.00 1.77
N ALA A 73 -17.75 -2.04 0.99
CA ALA A 73 -17.32 -0.65 1.05
C ALA A 73 -17.55 -0.01 2.43
N VAL A 74 -18.63 -0.36 3.10
CA VAL A 74 -18.91 0.15 4.43
C VAL A 74 -18.01 -0.48 5.49
N LEU A 75 -17.83 -1.81 5.48
CA LEU A 75 -16.96 -2.50 6.43
C LEU A 75 -15.49 -2.09 6.28
N SER A 76 -15.02 -1.88 5.05
CA SER A 76 -13.67 -1.36 4.82
C SER A 76 -13.48 0.04 5.42
N ARG A 77 -14.52 0.90 5.36
CA ARG A 77 -14.48 2.22 6.02
C ARG A 77 -14.48 2.13 7.54
N VAL A 78 -15.25 1.21 8.13
CA VAL A 78 -15.18 0.93 9.58
C VAL A 78 -13.78 0.48 9.98
N ASP A 79 -13.06 -0.21 9.07
CA ASP A 79 -11.67 -0.64 9.26
C ASP A 79 -10.63 0.46 8.99
N GLY A 80 -11.07 1.68 8.68
CA GLY A 80 -10.19 2.83 8.42
C GLY A 80 -9.64 2.87 6.98
N GLN A 81 -10.10 1.99 6.09
CA GLN A 81 -9.67 1.95 4.71
C GLN A 81 -10.45 2.98 3.86
N ASN A 82 -9.79 4.03 3.42
CA ASN A 82 -10.34 4.97 2.44
C ASN A 82 -9.96 4.51 1.03
N ALA A 83 -10.71 3.55 0.49
CA ALA A 83 -10.53 3.11 -0.88
C ALA A 83 -10.82 4.27 -1.85
N LYS A 84 -9.79 4.78 -2.53
CA LYS A 84 -9.94 5.80 -3.59
C LYS A 84 -10.84 5.23 -4.67
N ARG A 85 -11.93 5.92 -4.99
CA ARG A 85 -12.86 5.54 -6.05
C ARG A 85 -12.22 5.78 -7.42
N ASN A 86 -12.02 4.73 -8.21
CA ASN A 86 -11.94 4.88 -9.66
C ASN A 86 -13.37 4.95 -10.21
N ALA A 87 -13.63 5.89 -11.11
CA ALA A 87 -14.97 6.17 -11.62
C ALA A 87 -15.67 4.97 -12.29
N ASN A 88 -14.91 3.98 -12.76
CA ASN A 88 -15.42 2.81 -13.47
C ASN A 88 -15.58 1.56 -12.59
N ASP A 89 -15.01 1.55 -11.36
CA ASP A 89 -15.02 0.35 -10.51
C ASP A 89 -15.01 0.75 -9.02
N TRP A 90 -16.10 1.37 -8.59
CA TRP A 90 -16.21 2.02 -7.28
C TRP A 90 -16.09 1.07 -6.08
N TYR A 91 -16.26 -0.23 -6.27
CA TYR A 91 -16.19 -1.25 -5.22
C TYR A 91 -14.92 -2.11 -5.27
N ALA A 92 -14.11 -2.05 -6.33
CA ALA A 92 -12.99 -2.98 -6.53
C ALA A 92 -12.03 -3.04 -5.34
N ALA A 93 -11.65 -1.91 -4.78
CA ALA A 93 -10.77 -1.87 -3.61
C ALA A 93 -11.44 -2.46 -2.35
N ALA A 94 -12.74 -2.23 -2.17
CA ALA A 94 -13.50 -2.79 -1.04
C ALA A 94 -13.77 -4.30 -1.23
N GLN A 95 -13.96 -4.75 -2.48
CA GLN A 95 -14.05 -6.16 -2.84
C GLN A 95 -12.74 -6.88 -2.49
N LEU A 96 -11.62 -6.31 -2.92
CA LEU A 96 -10.29 -6.85 -2.62
C LEU A 96 -10.05 -6.92 -1.11
N TRP A 97 -10.32 -5.83 -0.39
CA TRP A 97 -10.25 -5.80 1.06
C TRP A 97 -11.10 -6.91 1.70
N ALA A 98 -12.33 -7.10 1.24
CA ALA A 98 -13.24 -8.12 1.79
C ALA A 98 -12.74 -9.56 1.53
N ILE A 99 -12.10 -9.79 0.38
CA ILE A 99 -11.46 -11.07 0.03
C ILE A 99 -10.24 -11.29 0.92
N GLN A 100 -9.30 -10.35 0.94
CA GLN A 100 -8.04 -10.45 1.69
C GLN A 100 -8.22 -10.67 3.19
N HIS A 101 -9.38 -10.26 3.71
CA HIS A 101 -9.69 -10.37 5.12
C HIS A 101 -10.73 -11.46 5.45
N ASP A 102 -10.98 -12.37 4.51
CA ASP A 102 -11.94 -13.48 4.66
C ASP A 102 -13.36 -13.02 5.06
N ILE A 103 -13.71 -11.76 4.76
CA ILE A 103 -15.05 -11.23 5.01
C ILE A 103 -16.05 -11.78 3.99
N SER A 104 -15.62 -11.90 2.73
CA SER A 104 -16.42 -12.35 1.60
C SER A 104 -15.56 -13.02 0.53
N ASP A 105 -16.20 -13.86 -0.27
CA ASP A 105 -15.64 -14.48 -1.48
C ASP A 105 -15.48 -13.51 -2.66
N GLY A 106 -15.92 -12.26 -2.51
CA GLY A 106 -15.91 -11.25 -3.58
C GLY A 106 -16.89 -11.49 -4.72
N THR A 107 -17.68 -12.55 -4.71
CA THR A 107 -18.60 -12.86 -5.81
C THR A 107 -19.88 -12.02 -5.79
N ALA A 108 -20.52 -11.87 -6.95
CA ALA A 108 -21.82 -11.21 -7.14
C ALA A 108 -21.92 -9.82 -6.48
N PRO A 109 -21.03 -8.85 -6.81
CA PRO A 109 -20.95 -7.54 -6.14
C PRO A 109 -22.28 -6.77 -6.14
N GLU A 110 -23.02 -6.80 -7.23
CA GLU A 110 -24.28 -6.06 -7.40
C GLU A 110 -25.51 -6.81 -6.84
N ALA A 111 -25.37 -8.07 -6.44
CA ALA A 111 -26.48 -8.82 -5.89
C ALA A 111 -26.95 -8.22 -4.56
N PRO A 112 -28.27 -8.11 -4.32
CA PRO A 112 -28.80 -7.73 -3.02
C PRO A 112 -28.31 -8.68 -1.93
N ILE A 113 -27.87 -8.14 -0.79
CA ILE A 113 -27.39 -8.95 0.33
C ILE A 113 -28.57 -9.43 1.18
N THR A 114 -28.60 -10.72 1.50
CA THR A 114 -29.59 -11.24 2.44
C THR A 114 -29.16 -10.95 3.89
N ARG A 115 -30.12 -10.99 4.83
CA ARG A 115 -29.85 -10.70 6.23
C ARG A 115 -28.90 -11.74 6.86
N GLU A 116 -28.97 -13.02 6.46
CA GLU A 116 -28.02 -14.02 6.92
C GLU A 116 -26.60 -13.83 6.33
N GLN A 117 -26.50 -13.43 5.05
CA GLN A 117 -25.21 -13.08 4.44
C GLN A 117 -24.59 -11.86 5.12
N LEU A 118 -25.40 -10.86 5.41
CA LEU A 118 -24.96 -9.69 6.19
C LEU A 118 -24.43 -10.12 7.55
N ALA A 119 -25.16 -10.96 8.29
CA ALA A 119 -24.73 -11.47 9.59
C ALA A 119 -23.39 -12.25 9.48
N ALA A 120 -23.26 -13.11 8.45
CA ALA A 120 -22.03 -13.88 8.23
C ALA A 120 -20.81 -12.98 7.98
N MET A 121 -20.94 -11.92 7.16
CA MET A 121 -19.86 -10.98 6.90
C MET A 121 -19.50 -10.17 8.15
N LEU A 122 -20.48 -9.72 8.93
CA LEU A 122 -20.26 -9.02 10.20
C LEU A 122 -19.58 -9.90 11.24
N TYR A 123 -19.93 -11.17 11.30
CA TYR A 123 -19.34 -12.14 12.21
C TYR A 123 -17.85 -12.38 11.89
N ARG A 124 -17.51 -12.60 10.61
CA ARG A 124 -16.13 -12.73 10.16
C ARG A 124 -15.32 -11.47 10.44
N TYR A 125 -15.90 -10.29 10.19
CA TYR A 125 -15.27 -9.03 10.57
C TYR A 125 -15.01 -8.95 12.08
N ALA A 126 -15.98 -9.35 12.91
CA ALA A 126 -15.85 -9.36 14.36
C ALA A 126 -14.80 -10.38 14.85
N GLN A 127 -14.72 -11.56 14.22
CA GLN A 127 -13.68 -12.56 14.49
C GLN A 127 -12.28 -11.98 14.22
N ARG A 128 -12.09 -11.38 13.06
CA ARG A 128 -10.83 -10.71 12.70
C ARG A 128 -10.42 -9.63 13.72
N LYS A 129 -11.37 -8.86 14.21
CA LYS A 129 -11.13 -7.83 15.23
C LYS A 129 -11.03 -8.36 16.67
N GLY A 130 -11.12 -9.67 16.87
CA GLY A 130 -11.09 -10.27 18.20
C GLY A 130 -12.31 -9.93 19.07
N LEU A 131 -13.42 -9.53 18.47
CA LEU A 131 -14.64 -9.11 19.18
C LEU A 131 -15.55 -10.29 19.51
N VAL A 132 -15.35 -11.46 18.93
CA VAL A 132 -16.12 -12.67 19.20
C VAL A 132 -15.60 -13.33 20.47
N ARG A 133 -16.46 -13.44 21.47
CA ARG A 133 -16.14 -14.11 22.74
C ARG A 133 -16.97 -15.39 22.86
N ALA A 134 -16.38 -16.45 23.37
CA ALA A 134 -16.94 -17.81 23.44
C ALA A 134 -18.29 -17.97 24.18
N ALA A 135 -18.80 -16.93 24.86
CA ALA A 135 -20.00 -17.02 25.68
C ALA A 135 -21.21 -16.24 25.16
N ALA A 136 -21.19 -15.74 23.91
CA ALA A 136 -22.18 -14.79 23.41
C ALA A 136 -22.96 -15.31 22.17
N TYR A 137 -23.63 -16.44 22.32
CA TYR A 137 -24.50 -17.03 21.27
C TYR A 137 -25.92 -17.18 21.81
N ALA A 138 -26.90 -16.73 21.05
CA ALA A 138 -28.31 -16.82 21.41
C ALA A 138 -28.95 -18.10 20.85
N ASP A 139 -29.89 -18.64 21.57
CA ASP A 139 -30.81 -19.63 21.02
C ASP A 139 -31.79 -18.93 20.04
N LEU A 140 -31.81 -19.38 18.79
CA LEU A 140 -32.66 -18.83 17.75
C LEU A 140 -34.05 -19.47 17.71
N SER A 141 -34.34 -20.52 18.51
CA SER A 141 -35.60 -21.26 18.49
C SER A 141 -36.83 -20.41 18.85
N GLY A 142 -36.60 -19.25 19.47
CA GLY A 142 -37.69 -18.28 19.76
C GLY A 142 -38.20 -17.52 18.52
N PHE A 143 -37.51 -17.59 17.38
CA PHE A 143 -37.97 -16.96 16.13
C PHE A 143 -38.78 -17.94 15.28
N ALA A 144 -39.90 -17.47 14.78
CA ALA A 144 -40.85 -18.33 14.03
C ALA A 144 -40.25 -18.95 12.74
N ASP A 145 -39.18 -18.37 12.21
CA ASP A 145 -38.50 -18.78 10.99
C ASP A 145 -37.08 -19.28 11.22
N ALA A 146 -36.70 -19.64 12.45
CA ALA A 146 -35.38 -20.13 12.78
C ALA A 146 -34.95 -21.32 11.90
N ALA A 147 -35.87 -22.22 11.53
CA ALA A 147 -35.60 -23.37 10.66
C ALA A 147 -35.23 -22.99 9.22
N SER A 148 -35.42 -21.74 8.80
CA SER A 148 -35.04 -21.26 7.46
C SER A 148 -33.62 -20.66 7.40
N VAL A 149 -32.91 -20.64 8.52
CA VAL A 149 -31.52 -20.20 8.59
C VAL A 149 -30.62 -21.23 7.90
N SER A 150 -29.77 -20.76 7.00
CA SER A 150 -28.78 -21.63 6.34
C SER A 150 -27.70 -22.05 7.34
N ALA A 151 -27.19 -23.29 7.23
CA ALA A 151 -26.20 -23.84 8.16
C ALA A 151 -24.93 -22.98 8.27
N TYR A 152 -24.46 -22.36 7.18
CA TYR A 152 -23.27 -21.50 7.19
C TYR A 152 -23.46 -20.19 7.97
N ALA A 153 -24.70 -19.75 8.19
CA ALA A 153 -25.04 -18.47 8.81
C ALA A 153 -25.56 -18.62 10.25
N GLU A 154 -25.79 -19.85 10.71
CA GLU A 154 -26.40 -20.12 12.01
C GLU A 154 -25.60 -19.51 13.15
N GLU A 155 -24.31 -19.81 13.23
CA GLU A 155 -23.40 -19.29 14.25
C GLU A 155 -23.31 -17.75 14.23
N ALA A 156 -23.24 -17.18 13.03
CA ALA A 156 -23.20 -15.74 12.85
C ALA A 156 -24.47 -15.04 13.32
N LEU A 157 -25.66 -15.62 13.07
CA LEU A 157 -26.93 -15.11 13.54
C LEU A 157 -27.09 -15.26 15.05
N GLN A 158 -26.70 -16.40 15.62
CA GLN A 158 -26.67 -16.62 17.06
C GLN A 158 -25.83 -15.54 17.76
N TRP A 159 -24.61 -15.29 17.23
CA TRP A 159 -23.72 -14.23 17.72
C TRP A 159 -24.34 -12.83 17.56
N ALA A 160 -24.86 -12.51 16.38
CA ALA A 160 -25.42 -11.19 16.10
C ALA A 160 -26.64 -10.87 16.98
N VAL A 161 -27.49 -11.87 17.24
CA VAL A 161 -28.67 -11.75 18.12
C VAL A 161 -28.24 -11.61 19.58
N ALA A 162 -27.34 -12.47 20.08
CA ALA A 162 -26.83 -12.42 21.46
C ALA A 162 -26.19 -11.08 21.79
N ASN A 163 -25.55 -10.45 20.81
CA ASN A 163 -24.88 -9.17 20.95
C ASN A 163 -25.78 -7.95 20.67
N GLY A 164 -27.05 -8.15 20.32
CA GLY A 164 -28.00 -7.09 20.02
C GLY A 164 -27.72 -6.35 18.71
N ILE A 165 -26.82 -6.90 17.85
CA ILE A 165 -26.46 -6.32 16.56
C ILE A 165 -27.61 -6.49 15.58
N LEU A 166 -28.18 -7.70 15.50
CA LEU A 166 -29.30 -8.04 14.69
C LEU A 166 -30.49 -8.41 15.60
N THR A 167 -31.63 -7.80 15.34
CA THR A 167 -32.88 -8.11 16.04
C THR A 167 -33.90 -8.65 15.03
N GLY A 168 -34.85 -9.44 15.53
CA GLY A 168 -35.97 -9.88 14.68
C GLY A 168 -36.90 -8.74 14.29
N MET A 169 -37.75 -9.02 13.32
CA MET A 169 -38.86 -8.19 12.88
C MET A 169 -40.16 -9.02 13.02
N ASP A 170 -41.09 -8.57 13.81
CA ASP A 170 -42.38 -9.27 14.08
C ASP A 170 -42.17 -10.75 14.47
N GLY A 171 -41.18 -11.03 15.32
CA GLY A 171 -40.87 -12.38 15.82
C GLY A 171 -40.15 -13.29 14.80
N LYS A 172 -39.60 -12.74 13.72
CA LYS A 172 -38.88 -13.46 12.67
C LYS A 172 -37.48 -12.88 12.45
N LEU A 173 -36.51 -13.71 12.08
CA LEU A 173 -35.17 -13.30 11.65
C LEU A 173 -35.13 -12.80 10.21
N CYS A 174 -36.02 -13.33 9.35
CA CYS A 174 -36.07 -13.12 7.92
C CYS A 174 -34.70 -13.38 7.23
N PRO A 175 -34.04 -14.55 7.43
CA PRO A 175 -32.63 -14.77 7.04
C PRO A 175 -32.45 -14.63 5.53
N GLN A 176 -33.41 -15.09 4.71
CA GLN A 176 -33.35 -15.01 3.25
C GLN A 176 -33.89 -13.67 2.69
N GLY A 177 -34.39 -12.78 3.55
CA GLY A 177 -34.85 -11.45 3.14
C GLY A 177 -33.68 -10.52 2.85
N ASN A 178 -33.80 -9.69 1.80
CA ASN A 178 -32.79 -8.69 1.46
C ASN A 178 -32.74 -7.58 2.52
N ALA A 179 -31.54 -7.17 2.91
CA ALA A 179 -31.34 -6.08 3.84
C ALA A 179 -31.51 -4.72 3.16
N THR A 180 -32.33 -3.84 3.74
CA THR A 180 -32.46 -2.46 3.27
C THR A 180 -31.34 -1.57 3.83
N ARG A 181 -31.12 -0.42 3.20
CA ARG A 181 -30.12 0.56 3.63
C ARG A 181 -30.35 1.05 5.07
N ALA A 182 -31.62 1.26 5.46
CA ALA A 182 -31.98 1.60 6.84
C ALA A 182 -31.62 0.48 7.83
N GLN A 183 -31.88 -0.78 7.46
CA GLN A 183 -31.52 -1.92 8.31
C GLN A 183 -29.99 -2.07 8.45
N VAL A 184 -29.24 -1.89 7.36
CA VAL A 184 -27.77 -1.91 7.39
C VAL A 184 -27.25 -0.78 8.26
N ALA A 185 -27.76 0.46 8.12
CA ALA A 185 -27.40 1.58 8.97
C ALA A 185 -27.60 1.27 10.46
N GLN A 186 -28.78 0.72 10.81
CA GLN A 186 -29.09 0.37 12.20
C GLN A 186 -28.19 -0.72 12.77
N ILE A 187 -27.85 -1.71 11.96
CA ILE A 187 -26.96 -2.82 12.35
C ILE A 187 -25.54 -2.29 12.55
N LEU A 188 -25.05 -1.45 11.65
CA LEU A 188 -23.73 -0.82 11.76
C LEU A 188 -23.64 0.11 12.97
N TYR A 189 -24.66 0.94 13.20
CA TYR A 189 -24.75 1.79 14.37
C TYR A 189 -24.57 0.97 15.66
N ARG A 190 -25.35 -0.11 15.82
CA ARG A 190 -25.24 -1.00 16.98
C ARG A 190 -23.88 -1.68 17.10
N LEU A 191 -23.30 -2.12 15.98
CA LEU A 191 -21.99 -2.74 15.96
C LEU A 191 -20.90 -1.75 16.41
N CYS A 192 -20.87 -0.57 15.84
CA CYS A 192 -19.86 0.45 16.13
C CYS A 192 -19.97 1.00 17.54
N GLU A 193 -21.19 1.28 18.02
CA GLU A 193 -21.43 1.75 19.39
C GLU A 193 -21.01 0.70 20.44
N LYS A 194 -21.39 -0.57 20.21
CA LYS A 194 -21.11 -1.63 21.17
C LYS A 194 -19.63 -1.82 21.47
N TRP A 195 -18.77 -1.70 20.46
CA TRP A 195 -17.33 -1.95 20.58
C TRP A 195 -16.47 -0.70 20.35
N ASN A 196 -17.10 0.48 20.30
CA ASN A 196 -16.41 1.75 20.07
C ASN A 196 -15.41 1.66 18.90
N LEU A 197 -15.90 1.17 17.75
CA LEU A 197 -15.08 0.92 16.57
C LEU A 197 -14.62 2.20 15.87
N LEU A 198 -15.31 3.31 16.11
CA LEU A 198 -14.98 4.61 15.56
C LEU A 198 -14.52 5.51 16.71
N PRO A 199 -13.23 5.87 16.80
CA PRO A 199 -12.74 6.79 17.83
C PRO A 199 -13.46 8.14 17.77
N ALA A 200 -13.72 8.75 18.92
CA ALA A 200 -14.46 10.02 19.03
C ALA A 200 -13.82 11.18 18.26
N ASP A 201 -12.53 11.09 17.97
CA ASP A 201 -11.71 12.10 17.29
C ASP A 201 -11.76 11.99 15.76
N ASN A 202 -12.22 10.86 15.22
CA ASN A 202 -12.33 10.67 13.76
C ASN A 202 -13.49 11.42 13.11
N THR A 203 -14.47 11.89 13.89
CA THR A 203 -15.64 12.57 13.33
C THR A 203 -15.32 13.87 12.59
N ALA A 204 -14.34 14.64 13.06
CA ALA A 204 -13.91 15.87 12.38
C ALA A 204 -13.08 15.55 11.11
N ALA A 205 -12.24 14.53 11.16
CA ALA A 205 -11.42 14.10 10.03
C ALA A 205 -12.28 13.47 8.91
N ILE A 206 -13.29 12.69 9.28
CA ILE A 206 -14.20 12.03 8.32
C ILE A 206 -15.16 13.04 7.68
N ALA A 207 -15.72 13.99 8.45
CA ALA A 207 -16.56 15.06 7.90
C ALA A 207 -15.77 15.95 6.94
N SER A 208 -14.51 16.25 7.27
CA SER A 208 -13.58 16.99 6.41
C SER A 208 -13.26 16.20 5.14
N ALA A 209 -12.96 14.90 5.24
CA ALA A 209 -12.67 14.04 4.09
C ALA A 209 -13.88 13.90 3.14
N ILE A 210 -15.10 13.88 3.66
CA ILE A 210 -16.33 13.85 2.84
C ILE A 210 -16.54 15.18 2.11
N TYR A 211 -16.40 16.32 2.80
CA TYR A 211 -16.53 17.63 2.18
C TYR A 211 -15.57 17.80 1.00
N PHE A 212 -14.33 17.35 1.16
CA PHE A 212 -13.31 17.47 0.12
C PHE A 212 -13.41 16.40 -0.98
N ALA A 213 -13.99 15.22 -0.69
CA ALA A 213 -14.30 14.23 -1.72
C ALA A 213 -15.44 14.68 -2.65
N GLU A 214 -16.36 15.50 -2.14
CA GLU A 214 -17.44 16.12 -2.92
C GLU A 214 -17.01 17.38 -3.68
N ASN A 215 -15.86 17.96 -3.32
CA ASN A 215 -15.26 19.15 -3.94
C ASN A 215 -13.82 18.86 -4.39
N PRO A 216 -13.63 18.08 -5.47
CA PRO A 216 -12.29 17.62 -5.88
C PRO A 216 -11.36 18.75 -6.38
N GLU A 217 -11.88 19.96 -6.60
CA GLU A 217 -11.11 21.11 -7.11
C GLU A 217 -10.67 22.10 -6.02
N HIS A 218 -10.73 21.71 -4.74
CA HIS A 218 -10.26 22.61 -3.68
C HIS A 218 -8.72 22.72 -3.67
N THR A 219 -8.24 23.91 -3.44
CA THR A 219 -6.79 24.13 -3.23
C THR A 219 -6.40 23.71 -1.82
N HIS A 220 -5.44 22.78 -1.68
CA HIS A 220 -4.94 22.36 -0.38
C HIS A 220 -4.24 23.52 0.33
N VAL A 221 -4.69 23.83 1.53
CA VAL A 221 -3.98 24.72 2.46
C VAL A 221 -3.30 23.85 3.51
N TRP A 222 -2.00 23.69 3.36
CA TRP A 222 -1.19 22.86 4.23
C TRP A 222 -0.96 23.53 5.58
N GLY A 223 -1.18 22.79 6.66
CA GLY A 223 -0.87 23.23 8.02
C GLY A 223 0.63 23.27 8.30
N GLU A 224 0.97 23.55 9.54
CA GLU A 224 2.37 23.59 9.98
C GLU A 224 3.06 22.24 9.79
N ALA A 225 4.26 22.27 9.23
CA ALA A 225 5.07 21.08 9.01
C ALA A 225 5.61 20.52 10.33
N LYS A 226 5.44 19.22 10.56
CA LYS A 226 5.94 18.51 11.75
C LYS A 226 7.09 17.58 11.36
N PRO A 227 8.23 17.63 12.04
CA PRO A 227 9.36 16.78 11.72
C PRO A 227 9.05 15.30 12.04
N ASN A 228 9.46 14.40 11.14
CA ASN A 228 9.32 12.96 11.31
C ASN A 228 10.56 12.30 11.95
N GLY A 229 11.64 13.06 12.14
CA GLY A 229 12.89 12.58 12.75
C GLY A 229 13.85 11.85 11.80
N ASN A 230 13.45 11.68 10.54
CA ASN A 230 14.21 10.95 9.51
C ASN A 230 14.61 11.83 8.32
N GLY A 231 14.69 13.14 8.50
CA GLY A 231 14.98 14.09 7.42
C GLY A 231 13.75 14.53 6.63
N THR A 232 12.55 14.06 6.98
CA THR A 232 11.30 14.52 6.37
C THR A 232 10.41 15.27 7.35
N HIS A 233 9.42 15.97 6.83
CA HIS A 233 8.33 16.56 7.61
C HIS A 233 6.99 16.30 6.95
N THR A 234 5.94 16.26 7.76
CA THR A 234 4.57 16.06 7.30
C THR A 234 3.73 17.28 7.61
N SER A 235 3.05 17.82 6.60
CA SER A 235 2.01 18.83 6.73
C SER A 235 0.65 18.18 6.47
N THR A 236 -0.37 18.57 7.22
CA THR A 236 -1.73 18.02 7.09
C THR A 236 -2.67 19.14 6.65
N CYS A 237 -3.45 18.89 5.60
CA CYS A 237 -4.53 19.77 5.17
C CYS A 237 -5.78 19.56 6.04
N ALA A 238 -6.66 20.54 6.09
CA ALA A 238 -7.95 20.43 6.76
C ALA A 238 -8.84 19.29 6.24
N CYS A 239 -8.58 18.80 5.01
CA CYS A 239 -9.21 17.58 4.44
C CYS A 239 -8.65 16.28 5.00
N SER A 240 -7.72 16.35 5.93
CA SER A 240 -6.94 15.22 6.49
C SER A 240 -5.95 14.59 5.50
N GLU A 241 -5.81 15.14 4.29
CA GLU A 241 -4.74 14.73 3.41
C GLU A 241 -3.40 15.16 3.98
N THR A 242 -2.42 14.29 3.92
CA THR A 242 -1.07 14.56 4.41
C THR A 242 -0.11 14.66 3.24
N LYS A 243 0.77 15.64 3.30
CA LYS A 243 1.88 15.79 2.38
C LYS A 243 3.16 15.60 3.17
N THR A 244 3.91 14.57 2.86
CA THR A 244 5.25 14.38 3.42
C THR A 244 6.25 14.92 2.42
N GLU A 245 7.09 15.80 2.90
CA GLU A 245 8.14 16.45 2.12
C GLU A 245 9.46 16.33 2.86
N TYR A 246 10.53 16.32 2.11
CA TYR A 246 11.87 16.32 2.66
C TYR A 246 12.20 17.66 3.32
N CYS A 247 13.03 17.59 4.34
CA CYS A 247 13.50 18.78 5.03
C CYS A 247 14.48 19.53 4.13
N THR A 248 14.09 20.67 3.60
CA THR A 248 15.03 21.61 2.98
C THR A 248 15.89 22.21 4.08
N LEU A 249 17.10 21.66 4.24
CA LEU A 249 18.02 22.06 5.29
C LEU A 249 18.74 23.34 4.90
N ILE A 250 18.70 24.32 5.78
CA ILE A 250 19.45 25.57 5.63
C ILE A 250 20.58 25.58 6.66
N HIS A 251 21.79 25.84 6.22
CA HIS A 251 22.96 25.95 7.09
C HIS A 251 22.78 27.08 8.10
N GLN A 252 23.01 26.77 9.37
CA GLN A 252 22.98 27.73 10.47
C GLN A 252 24.40 28.14 10.85
N THR A 253 24.55 29.29 11.48
CA THR A 253 25.85 29.70 12.05
C THR A 253 26.31 28.69 13.09
N GLY A 254 27.40 27.99 12.80
CA GLY A 254 27.88 26.82 13.58
C GLY A 254 27.80 25.54 12.74
N SER A 255 27.77 24.39 13.37
CA SER A 255 27.83 23.07 12.72
C SER A 255 26.45 22.40 12.60
N SER A 256 25.38 23.14 12.38
CA SER A 256 24.04 22.57 12.29
C SER A 256 23.29 22.99 11.04
N TRP A 257 22.52 22.05 10.49
CA TRP A 257 21.58 22.30 9.41
C TRP A 257 20.17 22.24 9.98
N LYS A 258 19.31 23.19 9.61
CA LYS A 258 17.94 23.27 10.11
C LYS A 258 16.95 23.34 8.97
N CYS A 259 15.91 22.54 9.03
CA CYS A 259 14.79 22.64 8.09
C CYS A 259 14.02 23.95 8.30
N SER A 260 13.84 24.72 7.23
CA SER A 260 13.10 25.98 7.26
C SER A 260 11.61 25.80 7.55
N ALA A 261 11.03 24.64 7.20
CA ALA A 261 9.61 24.36 7.33
C ALA A 261 9.23 23.80 8.71
N CYS A 262 9.97 22.80 9.22
CA CYS A 262 9.60 22.06 10.44
C CYS A 262 10.58 22.24 11.61
N GLY A 263 11.68 22.96 11.39
CA GLY A 263 12.68 23.19 12.43
C GLY A 263 13.56 22.00 12.80
N PHE A 264 13.45 20.87 12.08
CA PHE A 264 14.32 19.70 12.27
C PHE A 264 15.80 20.12 12.14
N VAL A 265 16.62 19.71 13.08
CA VAL A 265 18.06 20.07 13.14
C VAL A 265 18.90 18.83 13.00
N VAL A 266 19.85 18.88 12.08
CA VAL A 266 20.95 17.91 11.98
C VAL A 266 22.18 18.52 12.61
N GLU A 267 22.61 18.00 13.75
CA GLU A 267 23.80 18.48 14.48
C GLU A 267 25.04 17.67 14.07
N GLY A 268 26.18 18.33 14.02
CA GLY A 268 27.49 17.65 13.99
C GLY A 268 28.28 17.73 12.70
N THR A 269 27.89 18.54 11.70
CA THR A 269 28.72 18.73 10.51
C THR A 269 29.23 20.18 10.43
N THR A 270 30.57 20.35 10.51
CA THR A 270 31.22 21.63 10.20
C THR A 270 31.21 21.96 8.71
N ASP A 271 30.45 21.21 7.92
CA ASP A 271 30.56 21.13 6.48
C ASP A 271 29.32 21.78 5.81
N ALA A 272 29.59 22.70 4.91
CA ALA A 272 28.58 23.45 4.16
C ALA A 272 27.74 22.56 3.20
N GLY A 273 27.97 21.25 3.15
CA GLY A 273 27.46 20.36 2.11
C GLY A 273 28.18 20.54 0.78
N VAL A 274 27.81 19.74 -0.21
CA VAL A 274 28.34 19.85 -1.57
C VAL A 274 27.27 20.40 -2.50
N SER A 275 27.63 21.37 -3.33
CA SER A 275 26.71 22.09 -4.22
C SER A 275 27.09 21.97 -5.69
N THR A 276 28.31 21.49 -5.98
CA THR A 276 28.82 21.35 -7.34
C THR A 276 29.34 19.93 -7.58
N TRP A 277 29.52 19.60 -8.85
CA TRP A 277 30.14 18.32 -9.24
C TRP A 277 31.54 18.14 -8.67
N GLU A 278 32.36 19.19 -8.75
CA GLU A 278 33.76 19.16 -8.25
C GLU A 278 33.81 18.89 -6.74
N GLU A 279 32.95 19.55 -5.96
CA GLU A 279 32.84 19.33 -4.51
C GLU A 279 32.39 17.92 -4.17
N LEU A 280 31.40 17.38 -4.91
CA LEU A 280 30.93 15.99 -4.74
C LEU A 280 32.05 15.00 -5.08
N LYS A 281 32.73 15.20 -6.21
CA LYS A 281 33.84 14.36 -6.67
C LYS A 281 34.97 14.34 -5.64
N GLU A 282 35.40 15.51 -5.18
CA GLU A 282 36.45 15.64 -4.15
C GLU A 282 36.03 14.95 -2.84
N ALA A 283 34.78 15.10 -2.42
CA ALA A 283 34.27 14.46 -1.21
C ALA A 283 34.31 12.92 -1.32
N VAL A 284 33.92 12.36 -2.45
CA VAL A 284 33.95 10.91 -2.69
C VAL A 284 35.37 10.39 -2.79
N GLU A 285 36.26 11.06 -3.54
CA GLU A 285 37.67 10.70 -3.70
C GLU A 285 38.43 10.72 -2.37
N ASN A 286 38.10 11.66 -1.49
CA ASN A 286 38.66 11.75 -0.15
C ASN A 286 38.01 10.81 0.87
N GLY A 287 37.10 9.95 0.43
CA GLY A 287 36.40 8.99 1.31
C GLY A 287 35.55 9.64 2.39
N LYS A 288 35.05 10.86 2.13
CA LYS A 288 34.17 11.57 3.07
C LYS A 288 32.86 10.83 3.24
N SER A 289 32.42 10.68 4.47
CA SER A 289 31.14 10.09 4.83
C SER A 289 30.69 10.60 6.21
N PRO A 290 29.49 11.13 6.38
CA PRO A 290 28.47 11.34 5.35
C PRO A 290 28.76 12.54 4.43
N ILE A 291 28.17 12.52 3.22
CA ILE A 291 28.11 13.63 2.28
C ILE A 291 26.69 14.18 2.27
N TYR A 292 26.51 15.49 2.38
CA TYR A 292 25.21 16.15 2.29
C TYR A 292 25.15 16.97 0.99
N LEU A 293 24.09 16.80 0.21
CA LEU A 293 23.86 17.67 -0.95
C LEU A 293 23.22 18.98 -0.48
N ALA A 294 23.73 20.09 -0.98
CA ALA A 294 23.20 21.44 -0.72
C ALA A 294 22.58 22.07 -1.98
N ALA A 295 22.65 21.38 -3.12
CA ALA A 295 22.01 21.74 -4.38
C ALA A 295 21.82 20.50 -5.26
N ASP A 296 21.03 20.65 -6.32
CA ASP A 296 20.98 19.68 -7.41
C ASP A 296 22.34 19.67 -8.13
N ILE A 297 22.90 18.47 -8.39
CA ILE A 297 24.22 18.32 -8.98
C ILE A 297 24.13 17.56 -10.30
N ALA A 298 24.68 18.13 -11.36
CA ALA A 298 24.87 17.47 -12.64
C ALA A 298 26.17 16.69 -12.63
N VAL A 299 26.09 15.36 -12.70
CA VAL A 299 27.20 14.42 -12.65
C VAL A 299 27.89 14.34 -14.01
N GLU A 300 29.22 14.52 -14.06
CA GLU A 300 30.00 14.54 -15.30
C GLU A 300 30.76 13.24 -15.55
N GLU A 301 31.02 12.46 -14.50
CA GLU A 301 31.75 11.18 -14.57
C GLU A 301 31.09 10.14 -13.68
N LEU A 302 31.42 8.87 -13.86
CA LEU A 302 31.02 7.77 -12.97
C LEU A 302 31.51 8.04 -11.55
N ILE A 303 30.59 8.05 -10.59
CA ILE A 303 30.92 8.12 -9.16
C ILE A 303 31.33 6.73 -8.68
N THR A 304 32.59 6.55 -8.35
CA THR A 304 33.14 5.30 -7.78
C THR A 304 33.52 5.51 -6.33
N PHE A 305 32.86 4.75 -5.44
CA PHE A 305 33.12 4.87 -4.01
C PHE A 305 34.36 4.06 -3.63
N THR A 306 35.27 4.68 -2.89
CA THR A 306 36.54 4.09 -2.42
C THR A 306 36.47 3.64 -0.96
N GLY A 307 35.36 3.87 -0.29
CA GLY A 307 35.08 3.49 1.09
C GLY A 307 33.58 3.50 1.39
N ASP A 308 33.20 3.08 2.59
CA ASP A 308 31.81 3.11 3.06
C ASP A 308 31.29 4.54 3.06
N THR A 309 30.26 4.78 2.27
CA THR A 309 29.77 6.14 2.05
C THR A 309 28.26 6.22 2.28
N THR A 310 27.85 7.29 2.97
CA THR A 310 26.45 7.70 3.08
C THR A 310 26.28 9.05 2.39
N ILE A 311 25.32 9.14 1.46
CA ILE A 311 24.89 10.38 0.84
C ILE A 311 23.49 10.72 1.32
N TYR A 312 23.33 11.89 1.91
CA TYR A 312 22.05 12.52 2.20
C TYR A 312 21.74 13.53 1.08
N GLY A 313 20.76 13.21 0.26
CA GLY A 313 20.34 14.09 -0.83
C GLY A 313 19.65 15.37 -0.35
N THR A 314 19.03 15.32 0.84
CA THR A 314 18.34 16.47 1.46
C THR A 314 17.31 17.12 0.54
N GLY A 315 16.57 16.27 -0.20
CA GLY A 315 15.58 16.67 -1.21
C GLY A 315 16.17 17.08 -2.57
N HIS A 316 17.49 17.05 -2.73
CA HIS A 316 18.15 17.37 -3.98
C HIS A 316 18.30 16.16 -4.89
N LYS A 317 18.72 16.40 -6.13
CA LYS A 317 18.89 15.37 -7.13
C LYS A 317 20.31 15.33 -7.71
N LEU A 318 20.70 14.12 -8.14
CA LEU A 318 21.82 13.92 -9.05
C LEU A 318 21.25 13.70 -10.46
N THR A 319 21.70 14.49 -11.42
CA THR A 319 21.36 14.35 -12.85
C THR A 319 22.62 14.04 -13.65
N ILE A 320 22.50 13.72 -14.94
CA ILE A 320 23.64 13.61 -15.82
C ILE A 320 23.89 14.97 -16.48
N ALA A 321 25.12 15.45 -16.51
CA ALA A 321 25.46 16.74 -17.11
C ALA A 321 25.12 16.79 -18.60
N GLU A 322 24.89 18.00 -19.13
CA GLU A 322 24.57 18.19 -20.54
C GLU A 322 25.75 17.79 -21.43
N GLY A 323 25.48 17.03 -22.49
CA GLY A 323 26.53 16.54 -23.40
C GLY A 323 27.39 15.41 -22.85
N VAL A 324 27.16 14.96 -21.62
CA VAL A 324 27.87 13.84 -21.01
C VAL A 324 27.14 12.52 -21.28
N THR A 325 27.92 11.48 -21.61
CA THR A 325 27.46 10.09 -21.65
C THR A 325 28.16 9.31 -20.55
N LEU A 326 27.39 8.79 -19.61
CA LEU A 326 27.95 7.96 -18.52
C LEU A 326 27.76 6.48 -18.85
N PRO A 327 28.73 5.61 -18.49
CA PRO A 327 28.47 4.17 -18.51
C PRO A 327 27.37 3.81 -17.51
N ARG A 328 27.45 4.34 -16.32
CA ARG A 328 26.48 4.29 -15.20
C ARG A 328 26.72 5.46 -14.25
N MET A 329 25.87 5.65 -13.28
CA MET A 329 26.00 6.80 -12.38
C MET A 329 26.81 6.46 -11.12
N LEU A 330 26.51 5.33 -10.44
CA LEU A 330 27.08 4.98 -9.13
C LEU A 330 27.70 3.57 -9.12
N GLU A 331 28.92 3.45 -8.65
CA GLU A 331 29.66 2.21 -8.45
C GLU A 331 30.08 2.06 -6.99
N ALA A 332 29.38 1.20 -6.25
CA ALA A 332 29.68 0.93 -4.84
C ALA A 332 30.90 0.03 -4.64
N GLY A 333 31.28 -0.77 -5.66
CA GLY A 333 32.35 -1.76 -5.52
C GLY A 333 32.03 -2.78 -4.44
N SER A 334 32.94 -2.92 -3.45
CA SER A 334 32.78 -3.79 -2.28
C SER A 334 32.41 -3.04 -1.00
N HIS A 335 32.03 -1.77 -1.12
CA HIS A 335 31.79 -0.90 0.03
C HIS A 335 30.30 -0.84 0.40
N LYS A 336 30.04 -0.37 1.61
CA LYS A 336 28.69 -0.02 2.02
C LYS A 336 28.32 1.33 1.40
N LEU A 337 27.25 1.33 0.58
CA LEU A 337 26.66 2.53 0.03
C LEU A 337 25.27 2.74 0.63
N THR A 338 25.07 3.89 1.27
CA THR A 338 23.77 4.33 1.75
C THR A 338 23.37 5.60 1.02
N LEU A 339 22.24 5.58 0.35
CA LEU A 339 21.60 6.77 -0.23
C LEU A 339 20.33 7.05 0.56
N ASN A 340 20.18 8.27 1.00
CA ASN A 340 19.02 8.70 1.78
C ASN A 340 18.50 10.03 1.22
N ASP A 341 17.16 10.13 1.06
CA ASP A 341 16.48 11.34 0.62
C ASP A 341 17.08 11.93 -0.66
N LEU A 342 17.17 11.12 -1.70
CA LEU A 342 17.88 11.45 -2.94
C LEU A 342 17.06 11.09 -4.17
N THR A 343 17.03 11.98 -5.16
CA THR A 343 16.54 11.64 -6.50
C THR A 343 17.72 11.44 -7.46
N LEU A 344 17.76 10.28 -8.12
CA LEU A 344 18.59 10.04 -9.30
C LEU A 344 17.71 10.23 -10.53
N ASP A 345 17.97 11.25 -11.33
CA ASP A 345 17.17 11.61 -12.50
C ASP A 345 18.02 11.57 -13.78
N GLY A 346 17.72 10.63 -14.65
CA GLY A 346 18.42 10.48 -15.91
C GLY A 346 18.10 11.55 -16.95
N GLU A 347 17.03 12.33 -16.78
CA GLU A 347 16.55 13.34 -17.74
C GLU A 347 16.41 12.78 -19.17
N ASN A 348 16.04 11.49 -19.28
CA ASN A 348 15.96 10.71 -20.52
C ASN A 348 17.30 10.51 -21.24
N LYS A 349 18.43 10.70 -20.57
CA LYS A 349 19.76 10.41 -21.11
C LYS A 349 20.10 8.93 -21.02
N THR A 350 20.99 8.48 -21.88
CA THR A 350 21.37 7.07 -22.02
C THR A 350 22.62 6.74 -21.21
N CYS A 351 22.54 5.63 -20.45
CA CYS A 351 23.69 4.97 -19.85
C CYS A 351 23.90 3.61 -20.53
N GLU A 352 25.04 3.40 -21.16
CA GLU A 352 25.25 2.26 -22.06
C GLU A 352 25.84 1.01 -21.40
N ASP A 353 26.11 1.04 -20.09
CA ASP A 353 26.73 -0.10 -19.38
C ASP A 353 25.67 -1.15 -18.99
N PHE A 354 26.02 -2.41 -19.19
CA PHE A 354 25.20 -3.56 -18.77
C PHE A 354 25.14 -3.73 -17.24
N GLN A 355 25.90 -2.99 -16.46
CA GLN A 355 25.95 -3.15 -15.00
C GLN A 355 24.81 -2.43 -14.27
N GLY A 356 24.23 -1.38 -14.83
CA GLY A 356 23.09 -0.66 -14.23
C GLY A 356 23.47 0.70 -13.65
N ILE A 357 22.48 1.56 -13.42
CA ILE A 357 22.67 2.93 -12.91
C ILE A 357 23.34 2.92 -11.53
N ILE A 358 22.89 2.01 -10.64
CA ILE A 358 23.54 1.70 -9.37
C ILE A 358 24.08 0.28 -9.47
N ASN A 359 25.37 0.12 -9.27
CA ASN A 359 26.03 -1.18 -9.20
C ASN A 359 26.69 -1.40 -7.83
N ALA A 360 26.36 -2.52 -7.19
CA ALA A 360 26.92 -2.95 -5.93
C ALA A 360 27.54 -4.35 -6.09
N GLY A 361 28.83 -4.44 -5.86
CA GLY A 361 29.63 -5.64 -6.10
C GLY A 361 29.74 -6.55 -4.90
N LYS A 362 30.65 -7.51 -5.01
CA LYS A 362 30.91 -8.54 -4.00
C LYS A 362 31.29 -7.95 -2.65
N GLY A 363 30.59 -8.43 -1.60
CA GLY A 363 30.83 -8.02 -0.20
C GLY A 363 30.30 -6.62 0.13
N SER A 364 29.59 -5.98 -0.80
CA SER A 364 28.97 -4.67 -0.54
C SER A 364 27.69 -4.78 0.27
N THR A 365 27.29 -3.66 0.85
CA THR A 365 25.94 -3.47 1.41
C THR A 365 25.33 -2.25 0.73
N LEU A 366 24.16 -2.43 0.12
CA LEU A 366 23.41 -1.34 -0.51
C LEU A 366 22.18 -1.01 0.34
N THR A 367 22.07 0.24 0.76
CA THR A 367 20.89 0.75 1.47
C THR A 367 20.35 1.97 0.73
N LEU A 368 19.10 1.87 0.29
CA LEU A 368 18.35 2.98 -0.30
C LEU A 368 17.19 3.29 0.63
N GLU A 369 17.09 4.53 1.08
CA GLU A 369 16.03 5.00 1.95
C GLU A 369 15.48 6.33 1.40
N GLU A 370 14.19 6.35 1.09
CA GLU A 370 13.53 7.53 0.51
C GLU A 370 14.17 8.00 -0.81
N VAL A 371 14.50 7.05 -1.68
CA VAL A 371 15.19 7.30 -2.96
C VAL A 371 14.22 7.18 -4.12
N THR A 372 14.27 8.16 -5.04
CA THR A 372 13.60 8.08 -6.34
C THR A 372 14.63 7.87 -7.44
N ILE A 373 14.39 6.92 -8.37
CA ILE A 373 15.23 6.66 -9.54
C ILE A 373 14.35 6.72 -10.79
N GLN A 374 14.59 7.70 -11.65
CA GLN A 374 13.66 7.99 -12.74
C GLN A 374 14.33 8.47 -14.03
N ASN A 375 13.59 8.34 -15.14
CA ASN A 375 13.91 8.94 -16.45
C ASN A 375 15.27 8.51 -17.03
N PHE A 376 15.73 7.29 -16.75
CA PHE A 376 16.94 6.76 -17.38
C PHE A 376 16.61 5.94 -18.64
N ASN A 377 17.44 6.08 -19.67
CA ASN A 377 17.57 5.11 -20.75
C ASN A 377 18.78 4.23 -20.43
N ALA A 378 18.56 2.97 -20.07
CA ALA A 378 19.64 2.13 -19.55
C ALA A 378 19.47 0.65 -19.90
N TYR A 379 20.41 -0.16 -19.49
CA TYR A 379 20.30 -1.61 -19.52
C TYR A 379 19.67 -2.15 -18.23
N ARG A 380 20.06 -1.60 -17.10
CA ARG A 380 19.50 -1.90 -15.76
C ARG A 380 19.45 -0.63 -14.91
N ILE A 381 18.58 -0.64 -13.94
CA ILE A 381 18.52 0.46 -12.96
C ILE A 381 19.37 0.11 -11.75
N LEU A 382 19.03 -0.97 -11.05
CA LEU A 382 19.76 -1.40 -9.87
C LEU A 382 20.29 -2.82 -10.05
N ARG A 383 21.57 -2.99 -9.75
CA ARG A 383 22.23 -4.29 -9.81
C ARG A 383 23.05 -4.55 -8.55
N THR A 384 22.85 -5.73 -7.96
CA THR A 384 23.76 -6.27 -6.95
C THR A 384 24.35 -7.60 -7.45
N ILE A 385 25.62 -7.85 -7.17
CA ILE A 385 26.28 -9.13 -7.44
C ILE A 385 27.13 -9.54 -6.25
N GLU A 386 26.78 -10.68 -5.65
CA GLU A 386 27.46 -11.21 -4.46
C GLU A 386 27.56 -10.15 -3.34
N ALA A 387 26.58 -9.24 -3.28
CA ALA A 387 26.46 -8.27 -2.19
C ALA A 387 25.99 -9.00 -0.92
N ASP A 388 26.46 -8.57 0.23
CA ASP A 388 26.08 -9.16 1.52
C ASP A 388 24.63 -8.84 1.88
N GLU A 389 24.16 -7.63 1.51
CA GLU A 389 22.82 -7.16 1.79
C GLU A 389 22.35 -6.09 0.80
N ALA A 390 21.07 -6.07 0.50
CA ALA A 390 20.38 -4.98 -0.20
C ALA A 390 19.09 -4.62 0.54
N SER A 391 18.96 -3.37 0.96
CA SER A 391 17.79 -2.86 1.68
C SER A 391 17.22 -1.64 0.97
N LEU A 392 15.97 -1.71 0.55
CA LEU A 392 15.22 -0.65 -0.10
C LEU A 392 14.02 -0.30 0.78
N THR A 393 13.98 0.94 1.27
CA THR A 393 12.87 1.44 2.11
C THR A 393 12.36 2.76 1.54
N ASN A 394 11.05 2.86 1.31
CA ASN A 394 10.42 4.05 0.71
C ASN A 394 11.07 4.43 -0.64
N VAL A 395 11.30 3.44 -1.51
CA VAL A 395 11.98 3.65 -2.79
C VAL A 395 10.99 3.67 -3.94
N THR A 396 11.14 4.65 -4.83
CA THR A 396 10.35 4.73 -6.07
C THR A 396 11.27 4.59 -7.29
N ILE A 397 10.99 3.60 -8.16
CA ILE A 397 11.70 3.40 -9.43
C ILE A 397 10.67 3.57 -10.55
N LYS A 398 10.79 4.66 -11.33
CA LYS A 398 9.73 5.00 -12.29
C LYS A 398 10.23 5.62 -13.58
N ASP A 399 9.40 5.48 -14.61
CA ASP A 399 9.55 6.18 -15.90
C ASP A 399 10.92 5.92 -16.57
N ASN A 400 11.51 4.73 -16.36
CA ASN A 400 12.77 4.34 -16.98
C ASN A 400 12.52 3.48 -18.23
N THR A 401 13.35 3.65 -19.25
CA THR A 401 13.32 2.85 -20.47
C THR A 401 14.57 1.96 -20.54
N LEU A 402 14.36 0.64 -20.59
CA LEU A 402 15.44 -0.34 -20.53
C LEU A 402 15.46 -1.18 -21.80
N LYS A 403 16.64 -1.31 -22.40
CA LYS A 403 16.83 -2.06 -23.62
C LYS A 403 18.03 -2.99 -23.55
N SER A 404 17.84 -4.22 -24.05
CA SER A 404 18.92 -5.18 -24.23
C SER A 404 19.70 -4.86 -25.50
N TYR A 405 21.02 -4.88 -25.42
CA TYR A 405 21.89 -4.63 -26.59
C TYR A 405 22.07 -5.89 -27.45
N ASN A 406 21.83 -7.07 -26.88
CA ASN A 406 21.85 -8.32 -27.61
C ASN A 406 20.78 -9.30 -27.07
N PRO A 407 20.32 -10.27 -27.90
CA PRO A 407 19.24 -11.19 -27.51
C PRO A 407 19.55 -12.12 -26.33
N LYS A 408 20.81 -12.26 -25.93
CA LYS A 408 21.20 -13.10 -24.80
C LYS A 408 21.26 -12.34 -23.47
N ASP A 409 21.25 -11.03 -23.55
CA ASP A 409 21.30 -10.19 -22.38
C ASP A 409 19.90 -9.94 -21.83
N LEU A 410 19.80 -9.72 -20.52
CA LEU A 410 18.54 -9.49 -19.83
C LEU A 410 18.52 -8.09 -19.23
N SER A 411 17.88 -7.13 -19.94
CA SER A 411 17.55 -5.84 -19.35
C SER A 411 16.56 -6.03 -18.22
N CYS A 412 16.74 -5.29 -17.14
CA CYS A 412 15.81 -5.34 -16.01
C CYS A 412 15.88 -4.07 -15.14
N VAL A 413 14.79 -3.75 -14.48
CA VAL A 413 14.77 -2.65 -13.50
C VAL A 413 15.61 -3.03 -12.30
N LEU A 414 15.45 -4.25 -11.80
CA LEU A 414 16.13 -4.73 -10.60
C LEU A 414 16.78 -6.09 -10.86
N LEU A 415 18.09 -6.18 -10.66
CA LEU A 415 18.85 -7.43 -10.61
C LEU A 415 19.45 -7.63 -9.23
N LEU A 416 18.99 -8.65 -8.52
CA LEU A 416 19.63 -9.14 -7.30
C LEU A 416 20.27 -10.50 -7.59
N ASN A 417 21.58 -10.56 -7.59
CA ASN A 417 22.33 -11.78 -7.88
C ASN A 417 23.22 -12.16 -6.69
N SER A 418 22.92 -13.32 -6.11
CA SER A 418 23.66 -13.85 -4.96
C SER A 418 23.75 -12.84 -3.81
N THR A 419 22.59 -12.25 -3.48
CA THR A 419 22.42 -11.29 -2.39
C THR A 419 21.58 -11.95 -1.30
N PRO A 420 22.19 -12.61 -0.32
CA PRO A 420 21.48 -13.51 0.60
C PRO A 420 20.48 -12.80 1.52
N LYS A 421 20.60 -11.48 1.66
CA LYS A 421 19.69 -10.65 2.48
C LYS A 421 19.19 -9.49 1.63
N ALA A 422 18.04 -9.69 0.98
CA ALA A 422 17.38 -8.64 0.24
C ALA A 422 16.06 -8.27 0.93
N LYS A 423 15.84 -6.98 1.15
CA LYS A 423 14.64 -6.46 1.79
C LYS A 423 14.08 -5.29 1.00
N MET A 424 12.77 -5.28 0.84
CA MET A 424 12.00 -4.19 0.26
C MET A 424 10.88 -3.83 1.21
N LYS A 425 10.77 -2.56 1.57
CA LYS A 425 9.67 -2.05 2.36
C LYS A 425 9.15 -0.75 1.76
N ASN A 426 7.84 -0.72 1.45
CA ASN A 426 7.21 0.42 0.77
C ASN A 426 7.97 0.82 -0.51
N VAL A 427 8.11 -0.15 -1.43
CA VAL A 427 8.81 0.06 -2.71
C VAL A 427 7.80 0.13 -3.83
N THR A 428 7.91 1.16 -4.67
CA THR A 428 7.06 1.37 -5.85
C THR A 428 7.88 1.27 -7.13
N ILE A 429 7.46 0.40 -8.06
CA ILE A 429 8.05 0.24 -9.39
C ILE A 429 6.92 0.49 -10.40
N THR A 430 6.96 1.63 -11.11
CA THR A 430 5.84 2.06 -11.97
C THR A 430 6.30 2.79 -13.22
N GLY A 431 5.51 2.69 -14.29
CA GLY A 431 5.76 3.44 -15.54
C GLY A 431 7.03 3.04 -16.29
N ASN A 432 7.73 1.96 -15.88
CA ASN A 432 8.96 1.55 -16.54
C ASN A 432 8.66 0.73 -17.80
N GLN A 433 9.52 0.87 -18.80
CA GLN A 433 9.48 0.08 -20.03
C GLN A 433 10.75 -0.77 -20.13
N THR A 434 10.59 -2.08 -20.27
CA THR A 434 11.72 -2.99 -20.50
C THR A 434 11.39 -3.99 -21.61
N ASP A 435 12.35 -4.29 -22.47
CA ASP A 435 12.20 -5.32 -23.51
C ASP A 435 12.37 -6.75 -22.98
N ARG A 436 12.68 -6.92 -21.69
CA ARG A 436 12.89 -8.23 -21.06
C ARG A 436 12.16 -8.37 -19.72
N ILE A 437 12.85 -8.25 -18.61
CA ILE A 437 12.40 -8.59 -17.28
C ILE A 437 12.26 -7.32 -16.43
N LEU A 438 11.31 -7.27 -15.53
CA LEU A 438 11.22 -6.15 -14.58
C LEU A 438 12.09 -6.42 -13.34
N ILE A 439 11.89 -7.56 -12.66
CA ILE A 439 12.63 -7.97 -11.46
C ILE A 439 13.29 -9.32 -11.71
N TYR A 440 14.61 -9.38 -11.60
CA TYR A 440 15.39 -10.59 -11.82
C TYR A 440 16.18 -10.98 -10.56
N LEU A 441 15.87 -12.15 -10.00
CA LEU A 441 16.43 -12.69 -8.78
C LEU A 441 17.25 -13.93 -9.11
N VAL A 442 18.56 -13.93 -8.84
CA VAL A 442 19.50 -14.95 -9.31
C VAL A 442 20.40 -15.44 -8.18
N GLY A 443 20.85 -16.69 -8.27
CA GLY A 443 21.79 -17.28 -7.31
C GLY A 443 21.19 -17.43 -5.92
N THR A 444 22.03 -17.35 -4.87
CA THR A 444 21.59 -17.43 -3.47
C THR A 444 20.99 -16.12 -3.00
N THR A 445 19.79 -15.80 -3.47
CA THR A 445 19.08 -14.58 -3.08
C THR A 445 17.82 -14.93 -2.32
N ASN A 446 17.67 -14.37 -1.11
CA ASN A 446 16.41 -14.40 -0.38
C ASN A 446 15.83 -12.98 -0.38
N LEU A 447 14.54 -12.86 -0.68
CA LEU A 447 13.85 -11.58 -0.72
C LEU A 447 12.67 -11.59 0.24
N GLU A 448 12.60 -10.56 1.08
CA GLU A 448 11.41 -10.18 1.84
C GLU A 448 10.90 -8.85 1.30
N ALA A 449 9.67 -8.82 0.77
CA ALA A 449 9.02 -7.63 0.25
C ALA A 449 7.73 -7.35 1.01
N GLU A 450 7.67 -6.19 1.65
CA GLU A 450 6.52 -5.65 2.40
C GLU A 450 6.08 -4.34 1.72
N GLU A 451 4.78 -4.16 1.52
CA GLU A 451 4.21 -2.97 0.87
C GLU A 451 4.81 -2.71 -0.53
N LEU A 452 5.04 -3.78 -1.31
CA LEU A 452 5.56 -3.68 -2.67
C LEU A 452 4.45 -3.33 -3.65
N THR A 453 4.62 -2.24 -4.41
CA THR A 453 3.72 -1.83 -5.50
C THR A 453 4.44 -1.93 -6.84
N VAL A 454 3.90 -2.74 -7.76
CA VAL A 454 4.41 -2.90 -9.13
C VAL A 454 3.24 -2.69 -10.09
N GLU A 455 3.16 -1.51 -10.69
CA GLU A 455 1.99 -1.11 -11.49
C GLU A 455 2.40 -0.36 -12.76
N ASP A 456 1.57 -0.47 -13.80
CA ASP A 456 1.67 0.32 -15.03
C ASP A 456 3.03 0.20 -15.77
N ASN A 457 3.73 -0.94 -15.61
CA ASN A 457 4.96 -1.20 -16.34
C ASN A 457 4.69 -1.94 -17.66
N GLN A 458 5.52 -1.67 -18.68
CA GLN A 458 5.53 -2.39 -19.95
C GLN A 458 6.73 -3.33 -19.99
N VAL A 459 6.48 -4.64 -20.00
CA VAL A 459 7.50 -5.67 -19.82
C VAL A 459 7.49 -6.63 -21.01
N GLY A 460 8.65 -6.83 -21.61
CA GLY A 460 8.77 -7.64 -22.82
C GLY A 460 8.62 -9.15 -22.60
N THR A 461 9.02 -9.64 -21.43
CA THR A 461 8.92 -11.08 -21.10
C THR A 461 8.25 -11.35 -19.75
N HIS A 462 8.92 -11.14 -18.63
CA HIS A 462 8.40 -11.51 -17.32
C HIS A 462 8.45 -10.34 -16.32
N LEU A 463 7.43 -10.21 -15.48
CA LEU A 463 7.42 -9.26 -14.36
C LEU A 463 8.46 -9.65 -13.30
N VAL A 464 8.46 -10.90 -12.91
CA VAL A 464 9.45 -11.45 -11.97
C VAL A 464 10.02 -12.74 -12.53
N THR A 465 11.33 -12.84 -12.57
CA THR A 465 12.03 -14.07 -12.95
C THR A 465 13.00 -14.47 -11.86
N THR A 466 13.02 -15.73 -11.51
CA THR A 466 14.05 -16.29 -10.63
C THR A 466 14.90 -17.31 -11.40
N ALA A 467 16.20 -17.32 -11.13
CA ALA A 467 17.13 -18.30 -11.64
C ALA A 467 18.00 -18.76 -10.47
N SER A 468 17.67 -19.89 -9.88
CA SER A 468 18.38 -20.44 -8.73
C SER A 468 19.37 -21.52 -9.15
N THR A 469 20.47 -21.59 -8.40
CA THR A 469 21.40 -22.74 -8.40
C THR A 469 21.40 -23.48 -7.06
N SER A 470 20.48 -23.12 -6.14
CA SER A 470 20.42 -23.59 -4.75
C SER A 470 19.00 -23.72 -4.26
N ASP A 471 18.71 -24.81 -3.58
CA ASP A 471 17.41 -25.24 -3.07
C ASP A 471 16.88 -24.40 -1.89
N ALA A 472 17.71 -23.51 -1.36
CA ALA A 472 17.45 -22.76 -0.14
C ALA A 472 16.85 -21.37 -0.37
N ASN A 473 16.65 -20.95 -1.62
CA ASN A 473 16.16 -19.60 -1.90
C ASN A 473 14.67 -19.46 -1.59
N THR A 474 14.33 -18.37 -0.92
CA THR A 474 12.95 -18.01 -0.60
C THR A 474 12.66 -16.58 -1.03
N TYR A 475 11.50 -16.42 -1.66
CA TYR A 475 11.01 -15.10 -2.06
C TYR A 475 9.65 -14.89 -1.42
N THR A 476 9.56 -13.94 -0.50
CA THR A 476 8.34 -13.66 0.25
C THR A 476 7.83 -12.27 -0.09
N PHE A 477 6.63 -12.21 -0.65
CA PHE A 477 5.88 -10.99 -0.91
C PHE A 477 4.77 -10.89 0.12
N THR A 478 5.00 -10.13 1.19
CA THR A 478 4.14 -10.13 2.37
C THR A 478 2.88 -9.30 2.14
N SER A 479 3.02 -8.13 1.52
CA SER A 479 1.92 -7.19 1.27
C SER A 479 2.19 -6.28 0.08
N GLY A 480 1.13 -5.70 -0.49
CA GLY A 480 1.21 -4.79 -1.62
C GLY A 480 0.41 -5.25 -2.85
N SER A 481 0.79 -4.78 -4.04
CA SER A 481 0.10 -5.14 -5.29
C SER A 481 1.04 -5.22 -6.48
N ILE A 482 0.83 -6.24 -7.32
CA ILE A 482 1.43 -6.37 -8.66
C ILE A 482 0.28 -6.47 -9.64
N LYS A 483 -0.05 -5.39 -10.32
CA LYS A 483 -1.23 -5.29 -11.19
C LYS A 483 -1.06 -4.27 -12.30
N HIS A 484 -1.97 -4.30 -13.28
CA HIS A 484 -2.01 -3.37 -14.42
C HIS A 484 -0.70 -3.31 -15.23
N ASN A 485 0.13 -4.36 -15.17
CA ASN A 485 1.34 -4.44 -15.98
C ASN A 485 1.06 -5.13 -17.32
N THR A 486 1.76 -4.70 -18.36
CA THR A 486 1.73 -5.38 -19.67
C THR A 486 2.97 -6.26 -19.79
N ASP A 487 2.81 -7.59 -19.84
CA ASP A 487 3.88 -8.58 -19.74
C ASP A 487 3.81 -9.70 -20.80
N ASN A 488 3.04 -9.52 -21.86
CA ASN A 488 2.75 -10.54 -22.88
C ASN A 488 2.16 -11.85 -22.30
N GLY A 489 1.53 -11.78 -21.11
CA GLY A 489 0.89 -12.89 -20.42
C GLY A 489 1.84 -13.87 -19.74
N GLN A 490 3.11 -13.48 -19.54
CA GLN A 490 4.13 -14.38 -18.94
C GLN A 490 4.29 -14.20 -17.42
N GLY A 491 3.89 -13.05 -16.86
CA GLY A 491 3.87 -12.78 -15.42
C GLY A 491 5.14 -13.17 -14.67
N PHE A 492 5.00 -14.10 -13.72
CA PHE A 492 6.13 -14.65 -12.98
C PHE A 492 6.66 -15.91 -13.64
N PHE A 493 7.98 -16.04 -13.69
CA PHE A 493 8.67 -17.29 -14.00
C PHE A 493 9.60 -17.66 -12.84
N VAL A 494 9.22 -18.69 -12.08
CA VAL A 494 9.84 -19.01 -10.79
C VAL A 494 10.40 -20.42 -10.78
N VAL A 495 11.65 -20.57 -10.37
CA VAL A 495 12.34 -21.86 -10.16
C VAL A 495 12.85 -21.98 -8.71
N SER A 496 12.06 -21.51 -7.76
CA SER A 496 12.40 -21.46 -6.33
C SER A 496 11.13 -21.42 -5.49
N ASN A 497 11.28 -21.49 -4.17
CA ASN A 497 10.14 -21.33 -3.28
C ASN A 497 9.67 -19.87 -3.24
N ILE A 498 8.36 -19.66 -3.38
CA ILE A 498 7.73 -18.35 -3.35
C ILE A 498 6.55 -18.35 -2.38
N THR A 499 6.41 -17.28 -1.60
CA THR A 499 5.28 -17.05 -0.71
C THR A 499 4.60 -15.76 -1.09
N ILE A 500 3.29 -15.82 -1.34
CA ILE A 500 2.40 -14.69 -1.52
C ILE A 500 1.65 -14.53 -0.21
N GLY A 501 1.98 -13.51 0.55
CA GLY A 501 1.42 -13.25 1.87
C GLY A 501 -0.01 -12.73 1.83
N ARG A 502 -0.67 -12.75 2.96
CA ARG A 502 -2.11 -12.46 3.12
C ARG A 502 -2.55 -11.12 2.53
N ASP A 503 -1.73 -10.11 2.66
CA ASP A 503 -2.05 -8.73 2.25
C ASP A 503 -1.43 -8.38 0.87
N MET A 504 -1.09 -9.41 0.06
CA MET A 504 -0.51 -9.27 -1.28
C MET A 504 -1.51 -9.61 -2.38
N LEU A 505 -1.62 -8.72 -3.38
CA LEU A 505 -2.35 -8.97 -4.62
C LEU A 505 -1.37 -9.18 -5.78
N VAL A 506 -1.53 -10.27 -6.51
CA VAL A 506 -0.80 -10.56 -7.75
C VAL A 506 -1.79 -10.76 -8.89
N GLU A 507 -1.82 -9.83 -9.84
CA GLU A 507 -2.70 -9.86 -11.02
C GLU A 507 -1.86 -10.16 -12.27
N CYS A 508 -1.39 -11.39 -12.38
CA CYS A 508 -0.70 -11.93 -13.54
C CYS A 508 -0.58 -13.45 -13.45
N ASN A 509 -0.18 -14.08 -14.57
CA ASN A 509 0.11 -15.50 -14.58
C ASN A 509 1.40 -15.82 -13.80
N ILE A 510 1.46 -17.00 -13.21
CA ILE A 510 2.63 -17.53 -12.53
C ILE A 510 3.03 -18.87 -13.14
N VAL A 511 4.25 -18.96 -13.66
CA VAL A 511 4.83 -20.21 -14.14
C VAL A 511 5.85 -20.69 -13.12
N ILE A 512 5.59 -21.84 -12.50
CA ILE A 512 6.50 -22.47 -11.53
C ILE A 512 7.14 -23.68 -12.18
N ASN A 513 8.45 -23.76 -12.08
CA ASN A 513 9.22 -24.91 -12.49
C ASN A 513 10.04 -25.45 -11.34
N ASN A 514 10.31 -26.76 -11.38
CA ASN A 514 11.32 -27.33 -10.50
C ASN A 514 12.71 -26.87 -10.95
N ASP A 515 13.61 -26.72 -10.01
CA ASP A 515 14.98 -26.36 -10.31
C ASP A 515 15.74 -27.48 -11.05
N GLY A 516 16.95 -27.15 -11.52
CA GLY A 516 17.82 -28.12 -12.22
C GLY A 516 18.31 -29.29 -11.38
N ASN A 517 18.17 -29.22 -10.03
CA ASN A 517 18.79 -30.13 -9.06
C ASN A 517 17.85 -31.21 -8.49
N ASN A 518 16.63 -31.34 -8.99
CA ASN A 518 15.57 -32.29 -8.58
C ASN A 518 14.71 -31.86 -7.38
N ASP A 519 14.82 -30.64 -6.87
CA ASP A 519 13.95 -30.19 -5.79
C ASP A 519 12.62 -29.67 -6.31
N VAL A 520 11.58 -29.93 -5.54
CA VAL A 520 10.21 -29.51 -5.85
C VAL A 520 10.01 -28.09 -5.35
N CYS A 521 9.82 -27.14 -6.26
CA CYS A 521 9.50 -25.76 -5.90
C CYS A 521 8.07 -25.65 -5.34
N THR A 522 7.90 -24.80 -4.34
CA THR A 522 6.63 -24.60 -3.66
C THR A 522 6.15 -23.15 -3.85
N LEU A 523 4.90 -23.00 -4.30
CA LEU A 523 4.15 -21.77 -4.19
C LEU A 523 3.22 -21.85 -2.98
N THR A 524 3.50 -21.04 -1.98
CA THR A 524 2.59 -20.83 -0.84
C THR A 524 1.79 -19.57 -1.12
N ASN A 525 0.46 -19.72 -1.29
CA ASN A 525 -0.43 -18.60 -1.50
C ASN A 525 -1.35 -18.41 -0.29
N ASP A 526 -1.10 -17.38 0.49
CA ASP A 526 -1.98 -16.90 1.55
C ASP A 526 -2.66 -15.56 1.17
N GLY A 527 -2.29 -14.98 0.02
CA GLY A 527 -2.82 -13.74 -0.53
C GLY A 527 -3.86 -13.92 -1.62
N THR A 528 -3.85 -13.02 -2.59
CA THR A 528 -4.76 -13.06 -3.74
C THR A 528 -3.96 -13.15 -5.03
N ILE A 529 -4.22 -14.17 -5.83
CA ILE A 529 -3.66 -14.34 -7.18
C ILE A 529 -4.81 -14.35 -8.19
N ILE A 530 -4.72 -13.47 -9.19
CA ILE A 530 -5.66 -13.37 -10.32
C ILE A 530 -4.87 -13.67 -11.59
N GLY A 531 -4.98 -14.88 -12.10
CA GLY A 531 -4.25 -15.38 -13.28
C GLY A 531 -4.02 -16.88 -13.20
N ASP A 532 -3.53 -17.47 -14.29
CA ASP A 532 -3.25 -18.89 -14.34
C ASP A 532 -1.94 -19.23 -13.60
N ILE A 533 -1.94 -20.33 -12.87
CA ILE A 533 -0.75 -20.89 -12.24
C ILE A 533 -0.40 -22.18 -12.97
N THR A 534 0.74 -22.20 -13.65
CA THR A 534 1.12 -23.31 -14.53
C THR A 534 2.53 -23.80 -14.21
N SER A 535 2.87 -24.95 -14.78
CA SER A 535 4.24 -25.49 -14.79
C SER A 535 4.68 -25.73 -16.24
N ALA A 536 5.95 -25.50 -16.54
CA ALA A 536 6.47 -25.79 -17.87
C ALA A 536 6.41 -27.30 -18.16
N GLU A 537 6.05 -27.66 -19.39
CA GLU A 537 5.80 -29.08 -19.79
C GLU A 537 7.02 -29.99 -19.60
N TRP A 538 8.24 -29.46 -19.75
CA TRP A 538 9.45 -30.29 -19.54
C TRP A 538 9.70 -30.64 -18.07
N ALA A 539 9.23 -29.84 -17.13
CA ALA A 539 9.37 -30.10 -15.69
C ALA A 539 8.45 -31.26 -15.23
N LEU A 540 7.32 -31.45 -15.88
CA LEU A 540 6.32 -32.45 -15.51
C LEU A 540 6.77 -33.91 -15.79
N ASN A 541 7.75 -34.12 -16.67
CA ASN A 541 8.09 -35.44 -17.19
C ASN A 541 9.20 -36.15 -16.41
N SER A 542 9.96 -35.51 -15.52
CA SER A 542 11.12 -36.14 -14.89
C SER A 542 11.31 -35.87 -13.39
N ARG A 543 10.58 -34.92 -12.77
CA ARG A 543 10.94 -34.39 -11.45
C ARG A 543 9.78 -34.13 -10.47
N GLY A 544 8.58 -34.58 -10.80
CA GLY A 544 7.39 -34.30 -10.02
C GLY A 544 6.76 -32.94 -10.39
N ARG A 545 5.56 -32.68 -9.90
CA ARG A 545 4.85 -31.40 -10.11
C ARG A 545 5.26 -30.41 -9.04
N PRO A 546 5.42 -29.12 -9.40
CA PRO A 546 5.52 -28.08 -8.38
C PRO A 546 4.34 -28.12 -7.42
N VAL A 547 4.60 -27.79 -6.16
CA VAL A 547 3.61 -27.86 -5.09
C VAL A 547 2.92 -26.52 -4.94
N TYR A 548 1.58 -26.55 -4.85
CA TYR A 548 0.76 -25.40 -4.44
C TYR A 548 0.21 -25.68 -3.04
N THR A 549 0.33 -24.70 -2.15
CA THR A 549 -0.18 -24.76 -0.78
C THR A 549 -0.63 -23.37 -0.33
N GLY A 550 -1.25 -23.29 0.85
CA GLY A 550 -1.71 -22.04 1.43
C GLY A 550 -3.24 -21.90 1.44
N THR A 551 -3.72 -20.84 2.05
CA THR A 551 -5.14 -20.57 2.32
C THR A 551 -5.70 -19.38 1.52
N GLY A 552 -4.88 -18.77 0.66
CA GLY A 552 -5.22 -17.58 -0.10
C GLY A 552 -6.21 -17.81 -1.24
N HIS A 553 -6.70 -16.71 -1.77
CA HIS A 553 -7.63 -16.71 -2.90
C HIS A 553 -6.87 -16.87 -4.23
N HIS A 554 -7.43 -17.67 -5.14
CA HIS A 554 -6.92 -17.84 -6.50
C HIS A 554 -8.06 -17.90 -7.51
N THR A 555 -7.92 -17.14 -8.60
CA THR A 555 -8.79 -17.24 -9.79
C THR A 555 -7.94 -17.54 -11.00
N GLY A 556 -8.24 -18.61 -11.72
CA GLY A 556 -7.50 -19.09 -12.89
C GLY A 556 -7.31 -20.60 -12.89
N ASP A 557 -6.61 -21.13 -13.91
CA ASP A 557 -6.28 -22.55 -14.02
C ASP A 557 -5.04 -22.89 -13.19
N ARG A 558 -5.07 -23.98 -12.44
CA ARG A 558 -3.93 -24.55 -11.69
C ARG A 558 -3.83 -26.08 -11.81
N SER A 559 -4.47 -26.65 -12.79
CA SER A 559 -4.61 -28.11 -12.96
C SER A 559 -3.28 -28.85 -13.17
N LYS A 560 -2.18 -28.13 -13.46
CA LYS A 560 -0.84 -28.69 -13.65
C LYS A 560 0.00 -28.78 -12.38
N LEU A 561 -0.51 -28.34 -11.25
CA LEU A 561 0.18 -28.37 -9.96
C LEU A 561 -0.27 -29.54 -9.09
N GLU A 562 0.57 -29.97 -8.18
CA GLU A 562 0.20 -30.87 -7.08
C GLU A 562 -0.30 -30.03 -5.91
N GLU A 563 -1.56 -30.22 -5.51
CA GLU A 563 -2.14 -29.52 -4.39
C GLU A 563 -1.89 -30.27 -3.08
N LEU A 564 -1.17 -29.64 -2.17
CA LEU A 564 -1.12 -30.05 -0.78
C LEU A 564 -2.18 -29.23 -0.01
N THR A 565 -3.31 -29.87 0.29
CA THR A 565 -4.26 -29.30 1.24
C THR A 565 -3.62 -29.31 2.62
N VAL A 566 -3.27 -28.17 3.14
CA VAL A 566 -3.01 -28.02 4.57
C VAL A 566 -4.36 -28.24 5.23
N SER A 567 -4.50 -29.35 5.95
CA SER A 567 -5.67 -29.57 6.81
C SER A 567 -5.76 -28.41 7.81
N PRO A 568 -6.97 -27.87 8.05
CA PRO A 568 -7.19 -26.70 8.87
C PRO A 568 -6.70 -26.87 10.31
#